data_2ec55e08b5d036e5c4567debc05832a3
#
_entry.id   2ec55e08b5d036e5c4567debc05832a3
#
_cell.length_a   1.000
_cell.length_b   1.000
_cell.length_c   1.000
_cell.angle_alpha   90.00
_cell.angle_beta   90.00
_cell.angle_gamma   90.00
#
_symmetry.space_group_name_H-M   'P 1'
#
loop_
_entity.id
_entity.type
_entity.pdbx_description
1 polymer ?
#
loop_
_entity_poly.entity_id
_entity_poly.type
_entity_poly.pdbx_seq_one_letter_code
_entity_poly.pdbx_strand_id
1 'polypeptide(L)'
;ELKKQAQAPYYMNLRAMDDYTVNVTSNFGAIASSRENRMRTLVPQVRLGSLELDNFKYNSQGVAQDPRRGNASGVFLPLDDETAEGIREAIWRETLKRYKFAQQQLEASKTKATVSVEDEDKAPCFSGVIAEKYYEAPLNGIDKMVDVAAWEKRLNEVSAVFKACPELQQGMANLTFQVYRTYLVSSEGAEVVQNRVSARVMLSASLKAADGMVLPLNMDYFAYNPDELPGIDRMVADAKEMIRRLLALRDAPVADPFTGPAI
;
A
#
# COMPACT_ATOMS: atom_id res chain seq x y z
N GLU A 1 -5.16 -1.23 -31.25
CA GLU A 1 -5.37 0.09 -31.84
C GLU A 1 -4.20 1.04 -31.55
N LEU A 2 -3.70 1.17 -30.29
CA LEU A 2 -2.59 2.07 -29.98
C LEU A 2 -1.29 1.73 -30.72
N LYS A 3 -1.02 0.45 -31.02
CA LYS A 3 0.12 0.03 -31.87
C LYS A 3 0.05 0.54 -33.32
N LYS A 4 -1.11 1.03 -33.77
CA LYS A 4 -1.32 1.59 -35.12
C LYS A 4 -1.18 3.10 -35.15
N GLN A 5 -0.94 3.75 -34.02
CA GLN A 5 -0.73 5.19 -33.94
C GLN A 5 0.66 5.58 -34.45
N ALA A 6 0.82 6.82 -34.88
CA ALA A 6 2.10 7.35 -35.35
C ALA A 6 3.22 7.26 -34.26
N GLN A 7 2.85 7.42 -33.01
CA GLN A 7 3.72 7.18 -31.86
C GLN A 7 3.26 5.90 -31.12
N ALA A 8 3.53 4.75 -31.71
CA ALA A 8 3.15 3.49 -31.10
C ALA A 8 3.90 3.25 -29.77
N PRO A 9 3.21 2.78 -28.72
CA PRO A 9 3.89 2.36 -27.49
C PRO A 9 4.86 1.22 -27.77
N TYR A 10 6.09 1.34 -27.32
CA TYR A 10 7.05 0.24 -27.35
C TYR A 10 6.80 -0.74 -26.20
N TYR A 11 6.26 -0.25 -25.07
CA TYR A 11 5.86 -1.06 -23.93
C TYR A 11 4.54 -0.57 -23.33
N MET A 12 3.71 -1.52 -22.93
CA MET A 12 2.50 -1.27 -22.15
C MET A 12 2.30 -2.40 -21.14
N ASN A 13 1.80 -2.07 -19.98
CA ASN A 13 1.22 -3.05 -19.06
C ASN A 13 -0.12 -2.57 -18.48
N LEU A 14 -0.91 -3.55 -18.08
CA LEU A 14 -2.14 -3.34 -17.31
C LEU A 14 -1.98 -4.12 -16.00
N ARG A 15 -1.98 -3.41 -14.90
CA ARG A 15 -2.00 -4.01 -13.57
C ARG A 15 -3.33 -3.68 -12.91
N ALA A 16 -4.13 -4.72 -12.67
CA ALA A 16 -5.35 -4.61 -11.86
C ALA A 16 -5.14 -5.29 -10.51
N MET A 17 -5.78 -4.75 -9.49
CA MET A 17 -5.81 -5.31 -8.13
C MET A 17 -7.26 -5.40 -7.67
N ASP A 18 -7.66 -6.59 -7.23
CA ASP A 18 -8.88 -6.82 -6.46
C ASP A 18 -8.45 -6.90 -4.98
N ASP A 19 -8.90 -5.95 -4.18
CA ASP A 19 -8.51 -5.78 -2.77
C ASP A 19 -9.75 -5.97 -1.89
N TYR A 20 -9.66 -6.92 -0.96
CA TYR A 20 -10.60 -7.09 0.14
C TYR A 20 -9.89 -6.78 1.44
N THR A 21 -10.42 -5.84 2.20
CA THR A 21 -9.81 -5.35 3.44
C THR A 21 -10.83 -5.33 4.58
N VAL A 22 -10.43 -5.90 5.72
CA VAL A 22 -11.13 -5.76 7.01
C VAL A 22 -10.26 -4.92 7.93
N ASN A 23 -10.83 -3.85 8.47
CA ASN A 23 -10.19 -3.01 9.48
C ASN A 23 -11.07 -2.93 10.72
N VAL A 24 -10.53 -3.35 11.85
CA VAL A 24 -11.18 -3.23 13.15
C VAL A 24 -10.26 -2.45 14.09
N THR A 25 -10.78 -1.40 14.69
CA THR A 25 -10.05 -0.56 15.65
C THR A 25 -10.80 -0.49 16.96
N SER A 26 -10.12 -0.78 18.04
CA SER A 26 -10.63 -0.64 19.40
C SER A 26 -9.75 0.30 20.20
N ASN A 27 -10.37 1.26 20.87
CA ASN A 27 -9.71 2.24 21.75
C ASN A 27 -10.18 2.03 23.18
N PHE A 28 -9.25 1.86 24.11
CA PHE A 28 -9.56 1.71 25.53
C PHE A 28 -10.73 0.75 25.80
N GLY A 29 -10.76 -0.40 25.13
CA GLY A 29 -11.76 -1.44 25.32
C GLY A 29 -13.12 -1.18 24.69
N ALA A 30 -13.21 -0.28 23.71
CA ALA A 30 -14.43 -0.03 22.95
C ALA A 30 -14.13 0.04 21.45
N ILE A 31 -14.98 -0.57 20.61
CA ILE A 31 -14.85 -0.49 19.17
C ILE A 31 -15.04 0.94 18.70
N ALA A 32 -14.00 1.50 18.09
CA ALA A 32 -14.02 2.81 17.46
C ALA A 32 -14.44 2.73 15.99
N SER A 33 -14.05 1.67 15.29
CA SER A 33 -14.50 1.40 13.93
C SER A 33 -14.34 -0.08 13.60
N SER A 34 -15.28 -0.61 12.80
CA SER A 34 -15.21 -1.94 12.19
C SER A 34 -15.73 -1.80 10.77
N ARG A 35 -14.90 -2.10 9.79
CA ARG A 35 -15.20 -1.86 8.36
C ARG A 35 -14.66 -2.97 7.49
N GLU A 36 -15.50 -3.38 6.57
CA GLU A 36 -15.11 -4.22 5.44
C GLU A 36 -15.17 -3.38 4.17
N ASN A 37 -14.21 -3.55 3.30
CA ASN A 37 -14.16 -2.86 2.03
C ASN A 37 -13.66 -3.81 0.95
N ARG A 38 -14.27 -3.71 -0.23
CA ARG A 38 -13.77 -4.35 -1.44
C ARG A 38 -13.66 -3.30 -2.53
N MET A 39 -12.52 -3.29 -3.20
CA MET A 39 -12.31 -2.40 -4.33
C MET A 39 -11.46 -3.09 -5.40
N ARG A 40 -11.71 -2.73 -6.64
CA ARG A 40 -10.88 -3.15 -7.76
C ARG A 40 -10.29 -1.91 -8.41
N THR A 41 -8.98 -1.91 -8.59
CA THR A 41 -8.25 -0.79 -9.19
C THR A 41 -7.47 -1.25 -10.41
N LEU A 42 -7.28 -0.32 -11.36
CA LEU A 42 -6.47 -0.53 -12.55
C LEU A 42 -5.41 0.57 -12.64
N VAL A 43 -4.17 0.19 -12.89
CA VAL A 43 -3.06 1.09 -13.16
C VAL A 43 -2.44 0.71 -14.50
N PRO A 44 -2.86 1.33 -15.62
CA PRO A 44 -2.18 1.15 -16.89
C PRO A 44 -0.86 1.90 -16.90
N GLN A 45 0.16 1.30 -17.48
CA GLN A 45 1.41 1.97 -17.82
C GLN A 45 1.60 1.97 -19.33
N VAL A 46 1.98 3.12 -19.88
CA VAL A 46 2.25 3.30 -21.32
C VAL A 46 3.60 3.96 -21.46
N ARG A 47 4.51 3.33 -22.23
CA ARG A 47 5.82 3.87 -22.56
C ARG A 47 5.91 4.15 -24.04
N LEU A 48 6.28 5.39 -24.35
CA LEU A 48 6.49 5.91 -25.70
C LEU A 48 7.94 6.35 -25.86
N GLY A 49 8.47 6.26 -27.06
CA GLY A 49 9.87 6.58 -27.37
C GLY A 49 10.67 5.31 -27.62
N SER A 50 11.81 5.18 -26.97
CA SER A 50 12.70 4.02 -27.05
C SER A 50 13.19 3.58 -25.67
N LEU A 51 13.99 2.50 -25.63
CA LEU A 51 14.64 2.04 -24.39
C LEU A 51 15.60 3.11 -23.83
N GLU A 52 16.25 3.89 -24.68
CA GLU A 52 17.24 4.91 -24.29
C GLU A 52 16.59 6.21 -23.84
N LEU A 53 15.51 6.62 -24.51
CA LEU A 53 14.79 7.86 -24.24
C LEU A 53 13.27 7.64 -24.36
N ASP A 54 12.63 7.64 -23.21
CA ASP A 54 11.18 7.51 -23.14
C ASP A 54 10.51 8.66 -22.36
N ASN A 55 9.21 8.57 -22.23
CA ASN A 55 8.40 9.56 -21.52
C ASN A 55 8.63 9.59 -19.99
N PHE A 56 9.46 8.72 -19.43
CA PHE A 56 9.80 8.71 -18.00
C PHE A 56 11.16 9.35 -17.71
N LYS A 57 12.10 9.41 -18.65
CA LYS A 57 13.51 9.72 -18.40
C LYS A 57 13.71 11.01 -17.59
N TYR A 58 13.17 12.07 -17.83
CA TYR A 58 13.35 13.32 -17.09
C TYR A 58 12.14 13.71 -16.25
N ASN A 59 11.19 12.79 -16.12
CA ASN A 59 9.97 13.03 -15.38
C ASN A 59 10.00 12.12 -14.14
N SER A 60 10.59 12.60 -13.05
CA SER A 60 10.65 11.90 -11.74
C SER A 60 9.28 11.49 -11.20
N GLN A 61 8.23 11.92 -11.83
CA GLN A 61 6.84 11.65 -11.52
C GLN A 61 6.19 10.86 -12.65
N GLY A 62 6.73 9.68 -12.93
CA GLY A 62 6.31 8.82 -14.03
C GLY A 62 4.87 8.29 -14.00
N VAL A 63 4.06 8.75 -13.08
CA VAL A 63 2.63 8.52 -13.03
C VAL A 63 1.96 9.87 -13.05
N ALA A 64 0.99 10.07 -13.95
CA ALA A 64 0.19 11.29 -13.95
C ALA A 64 -0.29 11.56 -12.53
N GLN A 65 0.30 12.55 -11.89
CA GLN A 65 -0.22 13.04 -10.63
C GLN A 65 -1.55 13.73 -10.94
N ASP A 66 -2.62 13.05 -10.62
CA ASP A 66 -3.85 13.75 -10.32
C ASP A 66 -3.69 14.26 -8.88
N PRO A 67 -3.52 15.57 -8.65
CA PRO A 67 -3.35 16.13 -7.29
C PRO A 67 -4.49 15.76 -6.35
N ARG A 68 -5.62 15.30 -6.92
CA ARG A 68 -6.83 14.90 -6.19
C ARG A 68 -6.79 13.43 -5.74
N ARG A 69 -5.86 12.62 -6.25
CA ARG A 69 -5.84 11.15 -6.06
C ARG A 69 -4.56 10.59 -5.44
N GLY A 70 -3.60 11.43 -5.10
CA GLY A 70 -2.30 10.99 -4.56
C GLY A 70 -1.44 10.21 -5.58
N ASN A 71 -0.28 9.74 -5.12
CA ASN A 71 0.74 9.11 -5.98
C ASN A 71 0.37 7.73 -6.53
N ALA A 72 -0.69 7.09 -6.05
CA ALA A 72 -1.16 5.78 -6.50
C ALA A 72 -2.40 5.92 -7.39
N SER A 73 -2.26 6.60 -8.50
CA SER A 73 -3.39 6.94 -9.36
C SER A 73 -3.86 5.77 -10.22
N GLY A 74 -4.49 4.80 -9.56
CA GLY A 74 -5.34 3.82 -10.22
C GLY A 74 -6.74 4.38 -10.46
N VAL A 75 -7.43 3.86 -11.45
CA VAL A 75 -8.87 4.05 -11.64
C VAL A 75 -9.63 2.88 -11.04
N PHE A 76 -10.78 3.16 -10.43
CA PHE A 76 -11.65 2.10 -9.95
C PHE A 76 -12.30 1.36 -11.12
N LEU A 77 -12.30 0.04 -11.03
CA LEU A 77 -13.03 -0.85 -11.92
C LEU A 77 -14.33 -1.32 -11.24
N PRO A 78 -15.37 -1.63 -12.02
CA PRO A 78 -16.56 -2.31 -11.50
C PRO A 78 -16.18 -3.60 -10.76
N LEU A 79 -16.89 -3.88 -9.68
CA LEU A 79 -16.79 -5.15 -8.93
C LEU A 79 -17.68 -6.25 -9.52
N ASP A 80 -18.61 -5.85 -10.37
CA ASP A 80 -19.49 -6.77 -11.08
C ASP A 80 -18.69 -7.53 -12.16
N ASP A 81 -18.65 -8.84 -12.02
CA ASP A 81 -17.96 -9.75 -12.94
C ASP A 81 -18.91 -10.31 -14.03
N GLU A 82 -20.22 -10.06 -13.94
CA GLU A 82 -21.22 -10.58 -14.89
C GLU A 82 -21.12 -9.87 -16.24
N THR A 83 -20.69 -8.60 -16.26
CA THR A 83 -20.53 -7.84 -17.50
C THR A 83 -19.08 -7.37 -17.66
N ALA A 84 -18.34 -8.03 -18.55
CA ALA A 84 -16.98 -7.62 -18.90
C ALA A 84 -16.93 -6.26 -19.62
N GLU A 85 -18.07 -5.73 -20.09
CA GLU A 85 -18.14 -4.52 -20.91
C GLU A 85 -17.74 -3.27 -20.13
N GLY A 86 -18.24 -3.10 -18.92
CA GLY A 86 -17.86 -1.98 -18.05
C GLY A 86 -16.38 -1.97 -17.71
N ILE A 87 -15.80 -3.15 -17.47
CA ILE A 87 -14.37 -3.31 -17.23
C ILE A 87 -13.56 -2.97 -18.49
N ARG A 88 -13.98 -3.45 -19.66
CA ARG A 88 -13.31 -3.15 -20.96
C ARG A 88 -13.33 -1.66 -21.27
N GLU A 89 -14.46 -1.01 -21.07
CA GLU A 89 -14.58 0.43 -21.27
C GLU A 89 -13.67 1.22 -20.33
N ALA A 90 -13.65 0.87 -19.05
CA ALA A 90 -12.80 1.53 -18.08
C ALA A 90 -11.30 1.35 -18.41
N ILE A 91 -10.89 0.13 -18.81
CA ILE A 91 -9.52 -0.16 -19.26
C ILE A 91 -9.20 0.70 -20.51
N TRP A 92 -10.07 0.71 -21.50
CA TRP A 92 -9.87 1.47 -22.72
C TRP A 92 -9.72 2.96 -22.45
N ARG A 93 -10.67 3.55 -21.75
CA ARG A 93 -10.69 4.98 -21.42
C ARG A 93 -9.46 5.41 -20.64
N GLU A 94 -9.07 4.65 -19.60
CA GLU A 94 -7.91 5.01 -18.79
C GLU A 94 -6.59 4.80 -19.56
N THR A 95 -6.47 3.73 -20.34
CA THR A 95 -5.27 3.50 -21.16
C THR A 95 -5.11 4.59 -22.22
N LEU A 96 -6.19 5.03 -22.85
CA LEU A 96 -6.14 6.14 -23.82
C LEU A 96 -5.71 7.46 -23.15
N LYS A 97 -6.21 7.72 -21.94
CA LYS A 97 -5.80 8.90 -21.15
C LYS A 97 -4.31 8.85 -20.84
N ARG A 98 -3.79 7.67 -20.41
CA ARG A 98 -2.37 7.47 -20.14
C ARG A 98 -1.51 7.61 -21.39
N TYR A 99 -1.98 7.11 -22.53
CA TYR A 99 -1.31 7.27 -23.79
C TYR A 99 -1.16 8.76 -24.19
N LYS A 100 -2.24 9.55 -24.13
CA LYS A 100 -2.19 10.98 -24.42
C LYS A 100 -1.24 11.74 -23.49
N PHE A 101 -1.24 11.38 -22.22
CA PHE A 101 -0.32 11.96 -21.25
C PHE A 101 1.14 11.56 -21.53
N ALA A 102 1.39 10.30 -21.89
CA ALA A 102 2.71 9.83 -22.27
C ALA A 102 3.27 10.54 -23.50
N GLN A 103 2.40 10.93 -24.47
CA GLN A 103 2.81 11.76 -25.61
C GLN A 103 3.34 13.12 -25.16
N GLN A 104 2.62 13.81 -24.26
CA GLN A 104 3.06 15.09 -23.71
C GLN A 104 4.38 14.96 -22.92
N GLN A 105 4.50 13.92 -22.12
CA GLN A 105 5.73 13.66 -21.37
C GLN A 105 6.92 13.34 -22.27
N LEU A 106 6.71 12.60 -23.36
CA LEU A 106 7.78 12.29 -24.31
C LEU A 106 8.34 13.56 -24.98
N GLU A 107 7.46 14.48 -25.40
CA GLU A 107 7.91 15.75 -25.97
C GLU A 107 8.67 16.60 -24.93
N ALA A 108 8.23 16.62 -23.69
CA ALA A 108 8.94 17.26 -22.59
C ALA A 108 10.32 16.62 -22.34
N SER A 109 10.41 15.28 -22.38
CA SER A 109 11.66 14.54 -22.21
C SER A 109 12.65 14.83 -23.35
N LYS A 110 12.18 14.88 -24.59
CA LYS A 110 12.98 15.24 -25.76
C LYS A 110 13.55 16.67 -25.63
N THR A 111 12.73 17.62 -25.20
CA THR A 111 13.15 19.00 -25.00
C THR A 111 14.24 19.10 -23.92
N LYS A 112 14.04 18.41 -22.79
CA LYS A 112 15.05 18.38 -21.70
C LYS A 112 16.33 17.70 -22.14
N ALA A 113 16.28 16.60 -22.90
CA ALA A 113 17.44 15.93 -23.44
C ALA A 113 18.26 16.83 -24.36
N THR A 114 17.61 17.75 -25.09
CA THR A 114 18.32 18.70 -25.99
C THR A 114 19.03 19.81 -25.20
N VAL A 115 18.53 20.19 -24.04
CA VAL A 115 19.05 21.30 -23.23
C VAL A 115 20.08 20.81 -22.21
N SER A 116 20.03 19.53 -21.81
CA SER A 116 20.98 18.93 -20.86
C SER A 116 22.32 18.71 -21.56
N VAL A 117 23.33 19.47 -21.17
CA VAL A 117 24.67 19.45 -21.78
C VAL A 117 25.50 18.25 -21.31
N GLU A 118 25.24 17.72 -20.13
CA GLU A 118 25.88 16.50 -19.58
C GLU A 118 24.83 15.72 -18.79
N ASP A 119 24.37 14.62 -19.36
CA ASP A 119 23.59 13.64 -18.63
C ASP A 119 24.58 12.64 -17.99
N GLU A 120 24.78 12.71 -16.69
CA GLU A 120 25.67 11.81 -15.95
C GLU A 120 25.17 10.36 -16.01
N ASP A 121 23.84 10.17 -16.13
CA ASP A 121 23.21 8.86 -16.23
C ASP A 121 22.89 8.51 -17.70
N LYS A 122 23.76 7.72 -18.29
CA LYS A 122 23.60 7.15 -19.65
C LYS A 122 22.84 5.82 -19.67
N ALA A 123 22.36 5.35 -18.52
CA ALA A 123 21.59 4.12 -18.46
C ALA A 123 20.30 4.21 -19.30
N PRO A 124 19.88 3.12 -19.94
CA PRO A 124 18.62 3.07 -20.63
C PRO A 124 17.46 3.25 -19.66
N CYS A 125 16.38 3.89 -20.13
CA CYS A 125 15.18 4.16 -19.32
C CYS A 125 14.43 2.88 -18.92
N PHE A 126 14.59 1.83 -19.69
CA PHE A 126 13.91 0.56 -19.49
C PHE A 126 14.72 -0.57 -20.10
N SER A 127 14.60 -1.77 -19.55
CA SER A 127 15.22 -2.99 -20.08
C SER A 127 14.16 -4.01 -20.43
N GLY A 128 14.35 -4.71 -21.55
CA GLY A 128 13.55 -5.88 -21.89
C GLY A 128 13.84 -7.03 -20.93
N VAL A 129 12.80 -7.77 -20.59
CA VAL A 129 12.90 -8.98 -19.76
C VAL A 129 12.16 -10.14 -20.44
N ILE A 130 12.52 -11.37 -20.07
CA ILE A 130 11.75 -12.55 -20.51
C ILE A 130 10.36 -12.46 -19.90
N ALA A 131 9.34 -12.66 -20.74
CA ALA A 131 7.95 -12.64 -20.31
C ALA A 131 7.65 -13.76 -19.33
N GLU A 132 7.19 -13.42 -18.13
CA GLU A 132 6.83 -14.37 -17.10
C GLU A 132 5.34 -14.73 -17.22
N LYS A 133 5.02 -16.02 -17.03
CA LYS A 133 3.64 -16.51 -16.97
C LYS A 133 3.45 -17.26 -15.66
N TYR A 134 2.57 -16.73 -14.83
CA TYR A 134 2.26 -17.31 -13.52
C TYR A 134 0.78 -17.16 -13.20
N TYR A 135 0.15 -18.22 -12.71
CA TYR A 135 -1.26 -18.20 -12.37
C TYR A 135 -1.55 -18.93 -11.06
N GLU A 136 -2.20 -18.24 -10.17
CA GLU A 136 -2.84 -18.79 -8.98
C GLU A 136 -4.36 -18.77 -9.14
N ALA A 137 -5.03 -19.83 -8.67
CA ALA A 137 -6.49 -19.87 -8.63
C ALA A 137 -7.05 -18.82 -7.65
N PRO A 138 -8.28 -18.33 -7.86
CA PRO A 138 -8.94 -17.47 -6.88
C PRO A 138 -9.03 -18.14 -5.51
N LEU A 139 -8.83 -17.36 -4.45
CA LEU A 139 -9.11 -17.81 -3.10
C LEU A 139 -10.61 -17.82 -2.86
N ASN A 140 -11.14 -18.94 -2.36
CA ASN A 140 -12.55 -19.07 -2.04
C ASN A 140 -12.83 -18.62 -0.60
N GLY A 141 -13.98 -17.99 -0.38
CA GLY A 141 -14.45 -17.66 0.98
C GLY A 141 -13.55 -16.65 1.69
N ILE A 142 -12.98 -15.67 0.97
CA ILE A 142 -12.11 -14.62 1.54
C ILE A 142 -12.82 -13.84 2.67
N ASP A 143 -14.13 -13.68 2.58
CA ASP A 143 -15.00 -13.08 3.58
C ASP A 143 -15.14 -13.90 4.87
N LYS A 144 -14.78 -15.19 4.82
CA LYS A 144 -14.81 -16.11 5.96
C LYS A 144 -13.45 -16.38 6.58
N MET A 145 -12.37 -15.85 5.99
CA MET A 145 -11.01 -16.04 6.51
C MET A 145 -10.76 -15.31 7.81
N VAL A 146 -11.61 -14.33 8.16
CA VAL A 146 -11.54 -13.56 9.40
C VAL A 146 -12.94 -13.54 10.06
N ASP A 147 -13.02 -14.02 11.29
CA ASP A 147 -14.20 -13.82 12.13
C ASP A 147 -14.12 -12.43 12.77
N VAL A 148 -14.77 -11.45 12.12
CA VAL A 148 -14.77 -10.05 12.54
C VAL A 148 -15.29 -9.90 13.96
N ALA A 149 -16.38 -10.59 14.32
CA ALA A 149 -16.99 -10.48 15.65
C ALA A 149 -16.07 -11.05 16.76
N ALA A 150 -15.35 -12.13 16.47
CA ALA A 150 -14.34 -12.66 17.39
C ALA A 150 -13.17 -11.70 17.55
N TRP A 151 -12.71 -11.06 16.46
CA TRP A 151 -11.64 -10.08 16.52
C TRP A 151 -12.05 -8.78 17.23
N GLU A 152 -13.28 -8.31 17.08
CA GLU A 152 -13.80 -7.18 17.86
C GLU A 152 -13.69 -7.43 19.36
N LYS A 153 -14.08 -8.61 19.82
CA LYS A 153 -13.94 -9.00 21.23
C LYS A 153 -12.50 -9.03 21.69
N ARG A 154 -11.60 -9.67 20.90
CA ARG A 154 -10.18 -9.76 21.20
C ARG A 154 -9.54 -8.37 21.31
N LEU A 155 -9.78 -7.50 20.34
CA LEU A 155 -9.21 -6.15 20.35
C LEU A 155 -9.76 -5.28 21.48
N ASN A 156 -11.04 -5.46 21.85
CA ASN A 156 -11.61 -4.77 23.01
C ASN A 156 -10.90 -5.21 24.31
N GLU A 157 -10.65 -6.51 24.47
CA GLU A 157 -9.97 -7.04 25.64
C GLU A 157 -8.52 -6.53 25.70
N VAL A 158 -7.78 -6.57 24.62
CA VAL A 158 -6.41 -6.05 24.55
C VAL A 158 -6.35 -4.55 24.81
N SER A 159 -7.18 -3.74 24.14
CA SER A 159 -7.15 -2.29 24.32
C SER A 159 -7.70 -1.84 25.67
N ALA A 160 -8.55 -2.65 26.33
CA ALA A 160 -9.02 -2.35 27.68
C ALA A 160 -7.89 -2.32 28.72
N VAL A 161 -6.78 -3.02 28.47
CA VAL A 161 -5.58 -3.01 29.34
C VAL A 161 -5.07 -1.58 29.52
N PHE A 162 -5.16 -0.74 28.51
CA PHE A 162 -4.69 0.64 28.54
C PHE A 162 -5.48 1.53 29.51
N LYS A 163 -6.71 1.13 29.91
CA LYS A 163 -7.48 1.86 30.95
C LYS A 163 -6.80 1.85 32.32
N ALA A 164 -5.91 0.87 32.58
CA ALA A 164 -5.19 0.79 33.83
C ALA A 164 -4.21 1.95 34.04
N CYS A 165 -3.89 2.70 32.99
CA CYS A 165 -3.01 3.87 33.04
C CYS A 165 -3.77 5.13 32.57
N PRO A 166 -4.36 5.92 33.49
CA PRO A 166 -5.12 7.12 33.14
C PRO A 166 -4.30 8.22 32.47
N GLU A 167 -2.99 8.16 32.52
CA GLU A 167 -2.06 9.13 31.93
C GLU A 167 -1.91 8.93 30.42
N LEU A 168 -2.34 7.78 29.88
CA LEU A 168 -2.32 7.54 28.45
C LEU A 168 -3.32 8.42 27.73
N GLN A 169 -2.83 9.11 26.69
CA GLN A 169 -3.67 9.87 25.76
C GLN A 169 -4.25 9.00 24.66
N GLN A 170 -3.54 7.91 24.32
CA GLN A 170 -3.97 6.92 23.34
C GLN A 170 -3.71 5.50 23.88
N GLY A 171 -4.66 4.61 23.64
CA GLY A 171 -4.55 3.19 23.99
C GLY A 171 -5.40 2.40 22.97
N MET A 172 -4.79 1.97 21.88
CA MET A 172 -5.47 1.41 20.71
C MET A 172 -4.94 0.03 20.36
N ALA A 173 -5.84 -0.83 19.91
CA ALA A 173 -5.53 -2.06 19.20
C ALA A 173 -6.27 -2.07 17.85
N ASN A 174 -5.57 -2.35 16.79
CA ASN A 174 -6.10 -2.37 15.42
C ASN A 174 -5.76 -3.68 14.73
N LEU A 175 -6.75 -4.30 14.07
CA LEU A 175 -6.55 -5.36 13.10
C LEU A 175 -6.70 -4.79 11.70
N THR A 176 -5.75 -5.10 10.82
CA THR A 176 -5.88 -4.95 9.37
C THR A 176 -5.69 -6.32 8.74
N PHE A 177 -6.73 -6.86 8.13
CA PHE A 177 -6.68 -8.07 7.32
C PHE A 177 -6.87 -7.67 5.86
N GLN A 178 -6.04 -8.21 4.96
CA GLN A 178 -6.11 -7.89 3.53
C GLN A 178 -5.90 -9.12 2.68
N VAL A 179 -6.70 -9.22 1.63
CA VAL A 179 -6.51 -10.17 0.53
C VAL A 179 -6.39 -9.39 -0.76
N TYR A 180 -5.22 -9.47 -1.38
CA TYR A 180 -4.97 -8.91 -2.70
C TYR A 180 -4.98 -10.01 -3.74
N ARG A 181 -5.68 -9.79 -4.84
CA ARG A 181 -5.49 -10.54 -6.06
C ARG A 181 -5.00 -9.60 -7.16
N THR A 182 -3.77 -9.81 -7.60
CA THR A 182 -3.12 -8.97 -8.61
C THR A 182 -3.16 -9.66 -9.96
N TYR A 183 -3.50 -8.90 -10.98
CA TYR A 183 -3.49 -9.29 -12.39
C TYR A 183 -2.52 -8.37 -13.11
N LEU A 184 -1.54 -8.93 -13.79
CA LEU A 184 -0.60 -8.19 -14.63
C LEU A 184 -0.55 -8.81 -16.02
N VAL A 185 -0.73 -7.99 -17.04
CA VAL A 185 -0.47 -8.34 -18.43
C VAL A 185 0.40 -7.28 -19.07
N SER A 186 1.35 -7.68 -19.93
CA SER A 186 2.20 -6.74 -20.65
C SER A 186 2.19 -6.96 -22.15
N SER A 187 2.62 -5.94 -22.90
CA SER A 187 2.79 -6.03 -24.37
C SER A 187 3.93 -6.96 -24.78
N GLU A 188 4.80 -7.35 -23.86
CA GLU A 188 5.89 -8.31 -24.07
C GLU A 188 5.46 -9.76 -23.81
N GLY A 189 4.21 -9.96 -23.36
CA GLY A 189 3.62 -11.28 -23.15
C GLY A 189 3.65 -11.80 -21.71
N ALA A 190 4.02 -10.96 -20.74
CA ALA A 190 3.88 -11.32 -19.34
C ALA A 190 2.40 -11.43 -18.97
N GLU A 191 2.06 -12.51 -18.25
CA GLU A 191 0.72 -12.82 -17.76
C GLU A 191 0.84 -13.37 -16.33
N VAL A 192 0.64 -12.52 -15.33
CA VAL A 192 0.82 -12.91 -13.93
C VAL A 192 -0.48 -12.68 -13.16
N VAL A 193 -0.95 -13.72 -12.48
CA VAL A 193 -2.08 -13.65 -11.55
C VAL A 193 -1.66 -14.29 -10.24
N GLN A 194 -1.69 -13.53 -9.15
CA GLN A 194 -1.25 -13.99 -7.84
C GLN A 194 -2.15 -13.47 -6.73
N ASN A 195 -2.21 -14.23 -5.64
CA ASN A 195 -2.89 -13.84 -4.42
C ASN A 195 -1.87 -13.49 -3.33
N ARG A 196 -2.25 -12.57 -2.47
CA ARG A 196 -1.51 -12.28 -1.24
C ARG A 196 -2.49 -12.05 -0.10
N VAL A 197 -2.32 -12.82 0.96
CA VAL A 197 -3.05 -12.65 2.22
C VAL A 197 -2.11 -12.03 3.23
N SER A 198 -2.60 -11.13 4.05
CA SER A 198 -1.87 -10.59 5.18
C SER A 198 -2.81 -10.20 6.31
N ALA A 199 -2.39 -10.46 7.52
CA ALA A 199 -3.05 -10.04 8.75
C ALA A 199 -2.03 -9.31 9.63
N ARG A 200 -2.39 -8.15 10.12
CA ARG A 200 -1.56 -7.34 11.01
C ARG A 200 -2.38 -6.88 12.19
N VAL A 201 -1.85 -7.07 13.40
CA VAL A 201 -2.38 -6.40 14.59
C VAL A 201 -1.36 -5.39 15.07
N MET A 202 -1.79 -4.15 15.27
CA MET A 202 -1.00 -3.07 15.81
C MET A 202 -1.57 -2.63 17.14
N LEU A 203 -0.73 -2.62 18.17
CA LEU A 203 -1.00 -1.96 19.45
C LEU A 203 -0.30 -0.60 19.43
N SER A 204 -1.01 0.44 19.83
CA SER A 204 -0.48 1.79 19.89
C SER A 204 -0.89 2.46 21.20
N ALA A 205 0.09 3.03 21.90
CA ALA A 205 -0.15 3.79 23.10
C ALA A 205 0.71 5.04 23.12
N SER A 206 0.23 6.11 23.73
CA SER A 206 1.02 7.32 23.93
C SER A 206 0.65 8.01 25.25
N LEU A 207 1.64 8.67 25.83
CA LEU A 207 1.44 9.59 26.97
C LEU A 207 2.25 10.87 26.74
N LYS A 208 2.06 11.84 27.62
CA LYS A 208 2.73 13.13 27.55
C LYS A 208 3.73 13.27 28.68
N ALA A 209 4.96 13.65 28.36
CA ALA A 209 5.97 14.00 29.34
C ALA A 209 5.67 15.35 30.02
N ALA A 210 6.36 15.64 31.12
CA ALA A 210 6.16 16.86 31.89
C ALA A 210 6.46 18.14 31.10
N ASP A 211 7.39 18.09 30.15
CA ASP A 211 7.75 19.17 29.22
C ASP A 211 6.75 19.34 28.06
N GLY A 212 5.75 18.45 27.99
CA GLY A 212 4.73 18.46 26.94
C GLY A 212 5.05 17.58 25.73
N MET A 213 6.19 16.91 25.66
CA MET A 213 6.54 15.99 24.58
C MET A 213 5.63 14.76 24.58
N VAL A 214 5.10 14.40 23.41
CA VAL A 214 4.32 13.16 23.24
C VAL A 214 5.27 12.00 23.06
N LEU A 215 5.12 10.97 23.87
CA LEU A 215 5.90 9.74 23.85
C LEU A 215 5.02 8.63 23.26
N PRO A 216 5.17 8.28 21.98
CA PRO A 216 4.44 7.18 21.36
C PRO A 216 5.21 5.86 21.49
N LEU A 217 4.46 4.77 21.60
CA LEU A 217 4.99 3.41 21.49
C LEU A 217 4.04 2.56 20.68
N ASN A 218 4.58 1.83 19.69
CA ASN A 218 3.84 0.91 18.85
C ASN A 218 4.44 -0.48 18.93
N MET A 219 3.58 -1.48 18.80
CA MET A 219 3.97 -2.89 18.67
C MET A 219 3.13 -3.53 17.58
N ASP A 220 3.78 -4.31 16.71
CA ASP A 220 3.14 -4.93 15.56
C ASP A 220 3.31 -6.43 15.57
N TYR A 221 2.25 -7.12 15.15
CA TYR A 221 2.27 -8.55 14.81
C TYR A 221 1.82 -8.70 13.37
N PHE A 222 2.52 -9.52 12.63
CA PHE A 222 2.25 -9.77 11.22
C PHE A 222 2.22 -11.27 10.92
N ALA A 223 1.26 -11.70 10.10
CA ALA A 223 1.15 -13.06 9.60
C ALA A 223 0.55 -13.08 8.19
N TYR A 224 0.81 -14.14 7.44
CA TYR A 224 0.14 -14.38 6.16
C TYR A 224 -1.20 -15.08 6.33
N ASN A 225 -1.44 -15.69 7.47
CA ASN A 225 -2.72 -16.27 7.87
C ASN A 225 -3.16 -15.65 9.19
N PRO A 226 -4.42 -15.16 9.34
CA PRO A 226 -4.92 -14.59 10.59
C PRO A 226 -4.79 -15.52 11.80
N ASP A 227 -4.86 -16.84 11.60
CA ASP A 227 -4.75 -17.85 12.66
C ASP A 227 -3.33 -18.00 13.21
N GLU A 228 -2.32 -17.49 12.49
CA GLU A 228 -0.91 -17.47 12.93
C GLU A 228 -0.58 -16.24 13.78
N LEU A 229 -1.50 -15.29 13.93
CA LEU A 229 -1.30 -14.16 14.82
C LEU A 229 -1.23 -14.65 16.29
N PRO A 230 -0.46 -13.98 17.16
CA PRO A 230 -0.37 -14.36 18.56
C PRO A 230 -1.74 -14.40 19.24
N GLY A 231 -1.85 -15.31 20.21
CA GLY A 231 -3.04 -15.39 21.06
C GLY A 231 -3.23 -14.13 21.92
N ILE A 232 -4.45 -13.94 22.41
CA ILE A 232 -4.84 -12.76 23.19
C ILE A 232 -4.00 -12.56 24.45
N ASP A 233 -3.63 -13.62 25.18
CA ASP A 233 -2.82 -13.53 26.39
C ASP A 233 -1.47 -12.88 26.12
N ARG A 234 -0.86 -13.18 24.97
CA ARG A 234 0.39 -12.57 24.57
C ARG A 234 0.20 -11.07 24.28
N MET A 235 -0.83 -10.71 23.53
CA MET A 235 -1.12 -9.31 23.20
C MET A 235 -1.43 -8.49 24.46
N VAL A 236 -2.15 -9.08 25.42
CA VAL A 236 -2.45 -8.46 26.73
C VAL A 236 -1.17 -8.26 27.55
N ALA A 237 -0.28 -9.25 27.57
CA ALA A 237 1.00 -9.12 28.27
C ALA A 237 1.86 -8.01 27.63
N ASP A 238 1.93 -7.98 26.33
CA ASP A 238 2.69 -6.98 25.59
C ASP A 238 2.09 -5.56 25.75
N ALA A 239 0.75 -5.41 25.81
CA ALA A 239 0.10 -4.14 26.13
C ALA A 239 0.46 -3.63 27.56
N LYS A 240 0.53 -4.52 28.55
CA LYS A 240 1.00 -4.18 29.90
C LYS A 240 2.46 -3.75 29.90
N GLU A 241 3.30 -4.45 29.15
CA GLU A 241 4.71 -4.08 28.99
C GLU A 241 4.88 -2.72 28.27
N MET A 242 4.04 -2.40 27.28
CA MET A 242 4.03 -1.08 26.65
C MET A 242 3.75 0.04 27.66
N ILE A 243 2.77 -0.14 28.56
CA ILE A 243 2.49 0.82 29.64
C ILE A 243 3.74 1.00 30.51
N ARG A 244 4.34 -0.10 30.96
CA ARG A 244 5.55 -0.05 31.82
C ARG A 244 6.68 0.71 31.14
N ARG A 245 6.93 0.45 29.86
CA ARG A 245 7.99 1.14 29.09
C ARG A 245 7.69 2.63 28.91
N LEU A 246 6.44 3.00 28.62
CA LEU A 246 6.05 4.40 28.45
C LEU A 246 6.21 5.19 29.77
N LEU A 247 5.82 4.61 30.89
CA LEU A 247 6.02 5.22 32.20
C LEU A 247 7.51 5.38 32.52
N ALA A 248 8.31 4.35 32.26
CA ALA A 248 9.76 4.42 32.45
C ALA A 248 10.42 5.47 31.54
N LEU A 249 9.95 5.58 30.29
CA LEU A 249 10.45 6.59 29.35
C LEU A 249 10.08 8.02 29.79
N ARG A 250 8.87 8.22 30.31
CA ARG A 250 8.44 9.51 30.85
C ARG A 250 9.32 9.98 32.00
N ASP A 251 9.71 9.05 32.86
CA ASP A 251 10.48 9.33 34.08
C ASP A 251 12.00 9.30 33.82
N ALA A 252 12.44 8.96 32.59
CA ALA A 252 13.83 8.94 32.21
C ALA A 252 14.43 10.36 32.16
N PRO A 253 15.69 10.53 32.59
CA PRO A 253 16.38 11.82 32.46
C PRO A 253 16.60 12.16 30.98
N VAL A 254 16.54 13.46 30.68
CA VAL A 254 16.89 13.96 29.34
C VAL A 254 18.38 13.73 29.11
N ALA A 255 18.72 13.07 28.01
CA ALA A 255 20.12 12.83 27.64
C ALA A 255 20.72 14.09 27.01
N ASP A 256 21.97 14.39 27.34
CA ASP A 256 22.72 15.43 26.66
C ASP A 256 22.99 15.03 25.19
N PRO A 257 23.02 16.01 24.25
CA PRO A 257 23.41 15.75 22.89
C PRO A 257 24.81 15.14 22.82
N PHE A 258 24.97 14.03 22.09
CA PHE A 258 26.28 13.43 21.86
C PHE A 258 26.50 13.16 20.38
N THR A 259 27.77 13.13 19.98
CA THR A 259 28.17 12.71 18.64
C THR A 259 28.99 11.44 18.75
N GLY A 260 28.63 10.42 17.98
CA GLY A 260 29.32 9.14 18.00
C GLY A 260 29.05 8.33 16.73
N PRO A 261 29.80 7.23 16.52
CA PRO A 261 29.57 6.34 15.40
C PRO A 261 28.18 5.69 15.53
N ALA A 262 27.43 5.68 14.44
CA ALA A 262 26.21 4.90 14.32
C ALA A 262 26.58 3.48 13.85
N ILE A 263 26.07 2.45 14.52
CA ILE A 263 26.25 1.04 14.18
C ILE A 263 25.00 0.55 13.46
#